data_125eb00850f964342a3db59c8791ba8d
#
_entry.id   125eb00850f964342a3db59c8791ba8d
#
_cell.length_a   1.000
_cell.length_b   1.000
_cell.length_c   1.000
_cell.angle_alpha   90.00
_cell.angle_beta   90.00
_cell.angle_gamma   90.00
#
_symmetry.space_group_name_H-M   'P 1'
#
loop_
_entity.id
_entity.type
_entity.pdbx_description
1 polymer ?
#
loop_
_entity_poly.entity_id
_entity_poly.type
_entity_poly.pdbx_seq_one_letter_code
_entity_poly.pdbx_strand_id
1 'polypeptide(L)'
;MAEPGREPSAAEVEVVDLCRELIEFDTSNYGDHSGPGERKAAEYVAGKLDEVGVESTIYEKHPGRSNVVARITGEDSSRPPLLIHGHLDVVPAAPEDWTHHPFAAEIADGCVWGRGAIDMKNMNAMVLAMLRQRLREGRRPPRDIVLAFLADEEAGGTWGAQYLVDEHPELFADCDAAISEVGGFSFTVKENRRLYLVETAEKGIAWMKLTARGTAGHGSMVNDDNAVTELAAAVARLGEHRFPLQLTPTVRTFLEEICEEFGIPFEEKDVDATVARLGPLARMIGATLRNTANPPVLGGGY
;
A
#
# COMPACT_ATOMS: atom_id res chain seq x y z
N MET A 1 -20.30 5.22 9.77
CA MET A 1 -21.59 5.83 9.38
C MET A 1 -21.68 7.19 10.05
N ALA A 2 -21.96 8.25 9.28
CA ALA A 2 -22.16 9.58 9.86
C ALA A 2 -23.35 9.55 10.83
N GLU A 3 -23.28 10.35 11.91
CA GLU A 3 -24.43 10.52 12.80
C GLU A 3 -25.63 11.08 12.02
N PRO A 4 -26.82 10.50 12.18
CA PRO A 4 -28.00 10.99 11.47
C PRO A 4 -28.29 12.45 11.83
N GLY A 5 -28.29 13.36 10.83
CA GLY A 5 -28.61 14.77 10.99
C GLY A 5 -27.43 15.73 11.11
N ARG A 6 -26.19 15.26 11.06
CA ARG A 6 -25.01 16.14 10.96
C ARG A 6 -24.75 16.51 9.50
N GLU A 7 -24.60 17.79 9.21
CA GLU A 7 -24.10 18.20 7.90
C GLU A 7 -22.66 17.71 7.69
N PRO A 8 -22.32 17.22 6.49
CA PRO A 8 -20.96 16.80 6.22
C PRO A 8 -19.97 17.97 6.32
N SER A 9 -18.80 17.72 6.86
CA SER A 9 -17.71 18.70 6.90
C SER A 9 -17.18 18.98 5.49
N ALA A 10 -16.44 20.08 5.32
CA ALA A 10 -15.82 20.41 4.05
C ALA A 10 -14.87 19.29 3.56
N ALA A 11 -14.13 18.64 4.48
CA ALA A 11 -13.28 17.50 4.14
C ALA A 11 -14.10 16.29 3.66
N GLU A 12 -15.22 15.99 4.30
CA GLU A 12 -16.10 14.87 3.88
C GLU A 12 -16.74 15.10 2.51
N VAL A 13 -16.96 16.35 2.13
CA VAL A 13 -17.45 16.71 0.79
C VAL A 13 -16.32 16.61 -0.24
N GLU A 14 -15.14 17.16 0.07
CA GLU A 14 -14.02 17.28 -0.86
C GLU A 14 -13.29 15.96 -1.12
N VAL A 15 -13.24 15.05 -0.12
CA VAL A 15 -12.40 13.84 -0.17
C VAL A 15 -12.70 12.93 -1.34
N VAL A 16 -13.97 12.81 -1.73
CA VAL A 16 -14.38 11.95 -2.85
C VAL A 16 -13.87 12.50 -4.17
N ASP A 17 -13.99 13.81 -4.37
CA ASP A 17 -13.49 14.45 -5.60
C ASP A 17 -11.98 14.40 -5.67
N LEU A 18 -11.25 14.68 -4.58
CA LEU A 18 -9.79 14.52 -4.52
C LEU A 18 -9.33 13.10 -4.85
N CYS A 19 -10.04 12.10 -4.32
CA CYS A 19 -9.73 10.69 -4.59
C CYS A 19 -9.95 10.37 -6.08
N ARG A 20 -11.05 10.81 -6.66
CA ARG A 20 -11.38 10.61 -8.07
C ARG A 20 -10.36 11.29 -8.98
N GLU A 21 -10.06 12.56 -8.72
CA GLU A 21 -9.06 13.33 -9.49
C GLU A 21 -7.68 12.65 -9.44
N LEU A 22 -7.28 12.10 -8.28
CA LEU A 22 -6.03 11.33 -8.18
C LEU A 22 -6.09 10.01 -8.98
N ILE A 23 -7.22 9.30 -8.99
CA ILE A 23 -7.40 8.05 -9.75
C ILE A 23 -7.31 8.30 -11.25
N GLU A 24 -7.81 9.43 -11.75
CA GLU A 24 -7.76 9.79 -13.17
C GLU A 24 -6.33 9.93 -13.71
N PHE A 25 -5.34 10.15 -12.84
CA PHE A 25 -3.93 10.05 -13.24
C PHE A 25 -3.54 8.57 -13.29
N ASP A 26 -3.27 8.07 -14.50
CA ASP A 26 -2.58 6.79 -14.65
C ASP A 26 -1.14 6.94 -14.19
N THR A 27 -0.82 6.34 -13.06
CA THR A 27 0.51 6.30 -12.46
C THR A 27 1.01 4.86 -12.34
N SER A 28 0.62 4.01 -13.31
CA SER A 28 1.01 2.60 -13.34
C SER A 28 2.52 2.44 -13.32
N ASN A 29 3.00 1.61 -12.39
CA ASN A 29 4.40 1.27 -12.22
C ASN A 29 4.63 -0.19 -12.62
N TYR A 30 5.37 -0.41 -13.69
CA TYR A 30 5.63 -1.74 -14.23
C TYR A 30 6.89 -2.40 -13.64
N GLY A 31 7.59 -1.72 -12.74
CA GLY A 31 8.79 -2.26 -12.08
C GLY A 31 10.07 -2.27 -12.92
N ASP A 32 9.99 -1.86 -14.18
CA ASP A 32 11.10 -1.81 -15.14
C ASP A 32 11.48 -0.39 -15.56
N HIS A 33 11.05 0.60 -14.75
CA HIS A 33 11.16 2.04 -15.00
C HIS A 33 10.33 2.56 -16.18
N SER A 34 9.48 1.73 -16.77
CA SER A 34 8.50 2.14 -17.76
C SER A 34 7.21 2.63 -17.09
N GLY A 35 6.33 3.22 -17.89
CA GLY A 35 5.04 3.71 -17.42
C GLY A 35 4.93 5.23 -17.47
N PRO A 36 3.73 5.77 -17.18
CA PRO A 36 3.45 7.21 -17.26
C PRO A 36 4.18 8.04 -16.21
N GLY A 37 4.55 7.42 -15.07
CA GLY A 37 5.16 8.09 -13.92
C GLY A 37 4.19 8.93 -13.10
N GLU A 38 4.69 9.47 -11.99
CA GLU A 38 3.88 10.16 -10.97
C GLU A 38 3.85 11.69 -11.15
N ARG A 39 4.60 12.25 -12.12
CA ARG A 39 4.80 13.69 -12.25
C ARG A 39 3.50 14.50 -12.23
N LYS A 40 2.48 14.09 -12.99
CA LYS A 40 1.19 14.80 -13.05
C LYS A 40 0.43 14.74 -11.73
N ALA A 41 0.44 13.58 -11.07
CA ALA A 41 -0.17 13.43 -9.75
C ALA A 41 0.57 14.25 -8.68
N ALA A 42 1.90 14.30 -8.76
CA ALA A 42 2.73 15.13 -7.89
C ALA A 42 2.43 16.63 -8.05
N GLU A 43 2.35 17.11 -9.29
CA GLU A 43 1.99 18.50 -9.59
C GLU A 43 0.56 18.82 -9.11
N TYR A 44 -0.38 17.91 -9.27
CA TYR A 44 -1.72 18.05 -8.74
C TYR A 44 -1.72 18.19 -7.21
N VAL A 45 -1.03 17.29 -6.50
CA VAL A 45 -0.90 17.35 -5.03
C VAL A 45 -0.27 18.67 -4.57
N ALA A 46 0.81 19.08 -5.22
CA ALA A 46 1.47 20.37 -4.94
C ALA A 46 0.51 21.55 -5.15
N GLY A 47 -0.28 21.54 -6.22
CA GLY A 47 -1.30 22.56 -6.48
C GLY A 47 -2.39 22.59 -5.40
N LYS A 48 -2.86 21.42 -4.94
CA LYS A 48 -3.85 21.34 -3.85
C LYS A 48 -3.32 21.82 -2.50
N LEU A 49 -2.02 21.66 -2.25
CA LEU A 49 -1.36 22.21 -1.07
C LEU A 49 -1.20 23.74 -1.18
N ASP A 50 -0.81 24.24 -2.36
CA ASP A 50 -0.66 25.68 -2.62
C ASP A 50 -1.99 26.45 -2.44
N GLU A 51 -3.14 25.87 -2.85
CA GLU A 51 -4.48 26.45 -2.67
C GLU A 51 -4.81 26.80 -1.19
N VAL A 52 -4.09 26.19 -0.24
CA VAL A 52 -4.25 26.45 1.20
C VAL A 52 -2.98 27.05 1.85
N GLY A 53 -2.08 27.59 1.00
CA GLY A 53 -0.88 28.31 1.45
C GLY A 53 0.23 27.40 1.99
N VAL A 54 0.28 26.14 1.59
CA VAL A 54 1.34 25.20 1.95
C VAL A 54 2.32 25.07 0.79
N GLU A 55 3.54 25.59 0.99
CA GLU A 55 4.62 25.38 0.04
C GLU A 55 5.09 23.93 0.05
N SER A 56 5.30 23.37 -1.14
CA SER A 56 5.82 22.02 -1.32
C SER A 56 6.94 21.98 -2.32
N THR A 57 7.79 20.97 -2.23
CA THR A 57 8.90 20.75 -3.17
C THR A 57 8.70 19.39 -3.85
N ILE A 58 8.87 19.39 -5.17
CA ILE A 58 8.88 18.15 -5.96
C ILE A 58 10.32 17.68 -6.11
N TYR A 59 10.59 16.46 -5.66
CA TYR A 59 11.88 15.78 -5.74
C TYR A 59 11.81 14.70 -6.80
N GLU A 60 12.67 14.79 -7.80
CA GLU A 60 12.69 13.83 -8.92
C GLU A 60 14.13 13.49 -9.28
N LYS A 61 14.55 12.26 -9.00
CA LYS A 61 15.87 11.74 -9.37
C LYS A 61 15.85 10.98 -10.70
N HIS A 62 14.79 10.22 -10.93
CA HIS A 62 14.57 9.51 -12.18
C HIS A 62 13.40 10.19 -12.92
N PRO A 63 13.51 10.45 -14.24
CA PRO A 63 12.47 11.13 -15.00
C PRO A 63 11.08 10.51 -14.81
N GLY A 64 10.11 11.33 -14.39
CA GLY A 64 8.74 10.93 -14.14
C GLY A 64 8.49 10.33 -12.75
N ARG A 65 9.51 9.91 -12.01
CA ARG A 65 9.39 9.40 -10.62
C ARG A 65 9.44 10.55 -9.63
N SER A 66 8.31 11.21 -9.45
CA SER A 66 8.21 12.47 -8.73
C SER A 66 7.60 12.31 -7.35
N ASN A 67 8.31 12.77 -6.36
CA ASN A 67 7.88 12.81 -4.95
C ASN A 67 7.49 14.24 -4.57
N VAL A 68 6.52 14.42 -3.68
CA VAL A 68 6.15 15.73 -3.14
C VAL A 68 6.39 15.75 -1.66
N VAL A 69 7.17 16.71 -1.17
CA VAL A 69 7.38 16.91 0.26
C VAL A 69 6.96 18.31 0.66
N ALA A 70 6.24 18.40 1.77
CA ALA A 70 5.82 19.68 2.36
C ALA A 70 5.94 19.62 3.88
N ARG A 71 6.19 20.78 4.51
CA ARG A 71 6.18 20.92 5.95
C ARG A 71 5.13 21.95 6.37
N ILE A 72 4.22 21.53 7.24
CA ILE A 72 3.18 22.38 7.81
C ILE A 72 3.58 22.72 9.24
N THR A 73 3.77 24.00 9.52
CA THR A 73 4.11 24.47 10.86
C THR A 73 2.93 24.30 11.81
N GLY A 74 3.17 23.63 12.92
CA GLY A 74 2.20 23.40 13.98
C GLY A 74 2.03 24.58 14.95
N GLU A 75 1.21 24.37 15.99
CA GLU A 75 1.05 25.29 17.11
C GLU A 75 2.26 25.25 18.05
N ASP A 76 2.89 24.09 18.19
CA ASP A 76 4.06 23.84 19.04
C ASP A 76 5.17 23.12 18.24
N SER A 77 6.07 23.92 17.66
CA SER A 77 7.22 23.43 16.91
C SER A 77 8.37 22.94 17.81
N SER A 78 8.22 22.96 19.13
CA SER A 78 9.19 22.32 20.05
C SER A 78 8.98 20.80 20.13
N ARG A 79 7.82 20.31 19.71
CA ARG A 79 7.50 18.88 19.60
C ARG A 79 8.06 18.32 18.30
N PRO A 80 8.61 17.10 18.30
CA PRO A 80 9.03 16.43 17.09
C PRO A 80 7.89 16.37 16.07
N PRO A 81 8.14 16.57 14.77
CA PRO A 81 7.12 16.51 13.73
C PRO A 81 6.52 15.12 13.58
N LEU A 82 5.30 15.07 13.07
CA LEU A 82 4.66 13.83 12.59
C LEU A 82 4.87 13.72 11.08
N LEU A 83 5.50 12.65 10.63
CA LEU A 83 5.52 12.29 9.22
C LEU A 83 4.19 11.64 8.82
N ILE A 84 3.56 12.13 7.75
CA ILE A 84 2.45 11.46 7.09
C ILE A 84 2.89 11.20 5.66
N HIS A 85 2.98 9.94 5.28
CA HIS A 85 3.41 9.60 3.93
C HIS A 85 2.48 8.59 3.25
N GLY A 86 2.49 8.62 1.94
CA GLY A 86 1.78 7.69 1.09
C GLY A 86 2.37 7.71 -0.30
N HIS A 87 2.07 6.71 -1.13
CA HIS A 87 2.59 6.66 -2.48
C HIS A 87 1.57 7.14 -3.53
N LEU A 88 2.11 7.58 -4.68
CA LEU A 88 1.33 8.10 -5.82
C LEU A 88 1.21 7.08 -6.94
N ASP A 89 2.15 6.15 -7.05
CA ASP A 89 2.12 5.11 -8.05
C ASP A 89 1.09 4.03 -7.72
N VAL A 90 0.79 3.20 -8.68
CA VAL A 90 -0.14 2.08 -8.56
C VAL A 90 0.36 0.90 -9.39
N VAL A 91 0.01 -0.32 -8.99
CA VAL A 91 0.24 -1.50 -9.84
C VAL A 91 -0.54 -1.38 -11.15
N PRO A 92 -0.03 -1.94 -12.26
CA PRO A 92 -0.71 -1.90 -13.55
C PRO A 92 -2.14 -2.47 -13.51
N ALA A 93 -2.99 -1.97 -14.38
CA ALA A 93 -4.35 -2.46 -14.57
C ALA A 93 -4.65 -2.59 -16.06
N ALA A 94 -5.10 -3.77 -16.49
CA ALA A 94 -5.57 -4.01 -17.83
C ALA A 94 -7.07 -3.68 -17.90
N PRO A 95 -7.50 -2.66 -18.67
CA PRO A 95 -8.90 -2.22 -18.69
C PRO A 95 -9.92 -3.32 -19.02
N GLU A 96 -9.52 -4.31 -19.80
CA GLU A 96 -10.34 -5.46 -20.19
C GLU A 96 -10.72 -6.38 -19.00
N ASP A 97 -9.99 -6.31 -17.92
CA ASP A 97 -10.25 -7.10 -16.71
C ASP A 97 -11.17 -6.36 -15.70
N TRP A 98 -11.61 -5.14 -16.04
CA TRP A 98 -12.36 -4.28 -15.13
C TRP A 98 -13.80 -4.05 -15.61
N THR A 99 -14.75 -4.09 -14.67
CA THR A 99 -16.15 -3.72 -14.92
C THR A 99 -16.28 -2.21 -15.24
N HIS A 100 -15.51 -1.38 -14.58
CA HIS A 100 -15.39 0.06 -14.82
C HIS A 100 -13.96 0.38 -15.20
N HIS A 101 -13.74 1.27 -16.15
CA HIS A 101 -12.36 1.59 -16.57
C HIS A 101 -11.50 2.02 -15.38
N PRO A 102 -10.30 1.42 -15.18
CA PRO A 102 -9.52 1.57 -13.94
C PRO A 102 -9.06 3.01 -13.63
N PHE A 103 -9.04 3.90 -14.63
CA PHE A 103 -8.66 5.30 -14.46
C PHE A 103 -9.79 6.29 -14.78
N ALA A 104 -11.04 5.84 -14.85
CA ALA A 104 -12.20 6.71 -15.05
C ALA A 104 -12.75 7.30 -13.75
N ALA A 105 -12.35 6.77 -12.59
CA ALA A 105 -12.83 7.21 -11.28
C ALA A 105 -14.36 7.27 -11.16
N GLU A 106 -15.05 6.31 -11.77
CA GLU A 106 -16.50 6.27 -11.83
C GLU A 106 -17.10 6.06 -10.44
N ILE A 107 -18.22 6.75 -10.16
CA ILE A 107 -19.04 6.46 -8.98
C ILE A 107 -20.19 5.57 -9.42
N ALA A 108 -20.18 4.30 -8.98
CA ALA A 108 -21.24 3.35 -9.24
C ALA A 108 -21.52 2.54 -7.97
N ASP A 109 -22.78 2.20 -7.74
CA ASP A 109 -23.26 1.41 -6.58
C ASP A 109 -22.79 1.98 -5.22
N GLY A 110 -22.63 3.29 -5.11
CA GLY A 110 -22.19 3.98 -3.89
C GLY A 110 -20.70 3.84 -3.60
N CYS A 111 -19.91 3.37 -4.56
CA CYS A 111 -18.46 3.19 -4.47
C CYS A 111 -17.73 4.01 -5.53
N VAL A 112 -16.51 4.47 -5.23
CA VAL A 112 -15.56 4.97 -6.21
C VAL A 112 -14.80 3.78 -6.80
N TRP A 113 -14.90 3.61 -8.12
CA TRP A 113 -14.23 2.54 -8.85
C TRP A 113 -12.95 3.06 -9.49
N GLY A 114 -11.85 2.34 -9.28
CA GLY A 114 -10.60 2.65 -9.97
C GLY A 114 -9.37 2.01 -9.35
N ARG A 115 -8.28 1.95 -10.12
CA ARG A 115 -6.97 1.52 -9.62
C ARG A 115 -6.44 2.61 -8.68
N GLY A 116 -6.00 2.18 -7.48
CA GLY A 116 -5.57 3.11 -6.42
C GLY A 116 -6.72 3.60 -5.52
N ALA A 117 -7.98 3.19 -5.76
CA ALA A 117 -9.10 3.57 -4.90
C ALA A 117 -8.98 3.05 -3.45
N ILE A 118 -8.14 2.03 -3.21
CA ILE A 118 -7.83 1.48 -1.89
C ILE A 118 -6.34 1.61 -1.60
N ASP A 119 -5.49 1.35 -2.58
CA ASP A 119 -4.04 1.33 -2.49
C ASP A 119 -3.45 2.35 -3.47
N MET A 120 -3.07 3.60 -3.02
CA MET A 120 -3.56 4.19 -1.76
C MET A 120 -4.02 5.64 -1.96
N LYS A 121 -4.57 5.96 -3.14
CA LYS A 121 -5.04 7.32 -3.49
C LYS A 121 -6.18 7.81 -2.59
N ASN A 122 -6.96 6.89 -2.00
CA ASN A 122 -7.97 7.20 -0.99
C ASN A 122 -7.36 7.84 0.26
N MET A 123 -6.27 7.27 0.79
CA MET A 123 -5.60 7.83 1.96
C MET A 123 -4.96 9.17 1.62
N ASN A 124 -4.31 9.29 0.46
CA ASN A 124 -3.76 10.56 0.00
C ASN A 124 -4.85 11.65 -0.07
N ALA A 125 -6.02 11.31 -0.60
CA ALA A 125 -7.17 12.22 -0.64
C ALA A 125 -7.69 12.58 0.77
N MET A 126 -7.77 11.62 1.69
CA MET A 126 -8.19 11.86 3.07
C MET A 126 -7.22 12.80 3.79
N VAL A 127 -5.93 12.60 3.63
CA VAL A 127 -4.90 13.48 4.21
C VAL A 127 -5.01 14.90 3.67
N LEU A 128 -5.12 15.03 2.35
CA LEU A 128 -5.30 16.34 1.71
C LEU A 128 -6.58 17.04 2.20
N ALA A 129 -7.72 16.36 2.15
CA ALA A 129 -9.02 16.93 2.54
C ALA A 129 -9.01 17.42 4.00
N MET A 130 -8.50 16.58 4.91
CA MET A 130 -8.45 16.91 6.33
C MET A 130 -7.54 18.10 6.61
N LEU A 131 -6.35 18.15 6.02
CA LEU A 131 -5.41 19.23 6.23
C LEU A 131 -5.89 20.52 5.59
N ARG A 132 -6.42 20.46 4.37
CA ARG A 132 -6.99 21.61 3.67
C ARG A 132 -8.16 22.22 4.44
N GLN A 133 -9.09 21.41 4.97
CA GLN A 133 -10.16 21.92 5.83
C GLN A 133 -9.58 22.62 7.05
N ARG A 134 -8.65 21.97 7.76
CA ARG A 134 -8.07 22.53 8.98
C ARG A 134 -7.39 23.89 8.74
N LEU A 135 -6.62 23.99 7.65
CA LEU A 135 -5.90 25.23 7.30
C LEU A 135 -6.88 26.34 6.83
N ARG A 136 -7.91 26.02 6.06
CA ARG A 136 -8.97 26.98 5.68
C ARG A 136 -9.72 27.55 6.90
N GLU A 137 -9.85 26.75 7.96
CA GLU A 137 -10.43 27.18 9.24
C GLU A 137 -9.44 27.99 10.09
N GLY A 138 -8.23 28.25 9.60
CA GLY A 138 -7.18 28.97 10.34
C GLY A 138 -6.59 28.19 11.51
N ARG A 139 -6.82 26.88 11.56
CA ARG A 139 -6.32 26.01 12.64
C ARG A 139 -5.01 25.35 12.21
N ARG A 140 -3.96 25.49 13.02
CA ARG A 140 -2.71 24.76 12.83
C ARG A 140 -2.80 23.38 13.46
N PRO A 141 -2.02 22.38 12.96
CA PRO A 141 -1.89 21.10 13.66
C PRO A 141 -1.17 21.30 15.01
N PRO A 142 -1.37 20.40 16.00
CA PRO A 142 -0.77 20.54 17.34
C PRO A 142 0.76 20.50 17.37
N ARG A 143 1.39 19.95 16.36
CA ARG A 143 2.84 19.90 16.10
C ARG A 143 3.09 19.99 14.60
N ASP A 144 4.31 20.22 14.20
CA ASP A 144 4.65 20.22 12.78
C ASP A 144 4.25 18.89 12.12
N ILE A 145 3.82 18.97 10.88
CA ILE A 145 3.54 17.79 10.02
C ILE A 145 4.48 17.86 8.83
N VAL A 146 5.19 16.79 8.58
CA VAL A 146 5.89 16.55 7.33
C VAL A 146 5.00 15.66 6.47
N LEU A 147 4.68 16.12 5.27
CA LEU A 147 3.96 15.34 4.27
C LEU A 147 4.94 14.82 3.24
N ALA A 148 4.83 13.56 2.87
CA ALA A 148 5.60 12.97 1.79
C ALA A 148 4.71 12.09 0.92
N PHE A 149 4.43 12.54 -0.30
CA PHE A 149 3.75 11.73 -1.32
C PHE A 149 4.82 11.16 -2.24
N LEU A 150 5.00 9.86 -2.19
CA LEU A 150 6.15 9.15 -2.71
C LEU A 150 5.87 8.54 -4.08
N ALA A 151 6.91 8.40 -4.88
CA ALA A 151 6.91 7.63 -6.10
C ALA A 151 7.45 6.22 -5.86
N ASP A 152 7.19 5.32 -6.81
CA ASP A 152 7.92 4.04 -6.98
C ASP A 152 7.75 3.03 -5.82
N GLU A 153 6.73 3.16 -4.99
CA GLU A 153 6.53 2.24 -3.86
C GLU A 153 6.26 0.83 -4.36
N GLU A 154 5.37 0.67 -5.33
CA GLU A 154 4.91 -0.60 -5.91
C GLU A 154 6.02 -1.39 -6.62
N ALA A 155 7.17 -0.75 -6.87
CA ALA A 155 8.34 -1.38 -7.47
C ALA A 155 9.59 -1.35 -6.57
N GLY A 156 9.40 -1.12 -5.27
CA GLY A 156 10.45 -1.22 -4.25
C GLY A 156 11.03 0.10 -3.76
N GLY A 157 10.47 1.25 -4.16
CA GLY A 157 10.71 2.56 -3.55
C GLY A 157 12.09 3.17 -3.80
N THR A 158 12.84 2.67 -4.79
CA THR A 158 14.20 3.15 -5.08
C THR A 158 14.24 4.63 -5.44
N TRP A 159 13.27 5.11 -6.23
CA TRP A 159 13.15 6.49 -6.66
C TRP A 159 12.22 7.33 -5.79
N GLY A 160 11.60 6.69 -4.80
CA GLY A 160 10.73 7.27 -3.80
C GLY A 160 11.39 7.38 -2.43
N ALA A 161 10.95 6.55 -1.50
CA ALA A 161 11.39 6.57 -0.11
C ALA A 161 12.91 6.42 0.04
N GLN A 162 13.53 5.46 -0.65
CA GLN A 162 14.97 5.23 -0.56
C GLN A 162 15.75 6.47 -1.01
N TYR A 163 15.41 7.03 -2.18
CA TYR A 163 16.06 8.25 -2.68
C TYR A 163 15.98 9.40 -1.68
N LEU A 164 14.79 9.65 -1.11
CA LEU A 164 14.62 10.77 -0.18
C LEU A 164 15.37 10.54 1.14
N VAL A 165 15.41 9.31 1.65
CA VAL A 165 16.14 8.98 2.88
C VAL A 165 17.66 9.06 2.68
N ASP A 166 18.14 8.59 1.51
CA ASP A 166 19.59 8.56 1.24
C ASP A 166 20.16 9.93 0.88
N GLU A 167 19.42 10.75 0.12
CA GLU A 167 19.94 12.02 -0.40
C GLU A 167 19.37 13.28 0.27
N HIS A 168 18.22 13.14 0.97
CA HIS A 168 17.54 14.24 1.66
C HIS A 168 17.12 13.86 3.09
N PRO A 169 18.00 13.22 3.89
CA PRO A 169 17.63 12.76 5.24
C PRO A 169 17.17 13.88 6.16
N GLU A 170 17.61 15.13 5.91
CA GLU A 170 17.22 16.32 6.67
C GLU A 170 15.71 16.58 6.66
N LEU A 171 15.00 16.09 5.65
CA LEU A 171 13.54 16.24 5.55
C LEU A 171 12.78 15.51 6.67
N PHE A 172 13.38 14.43 7.20
CA PHE A 172 12.72 13.51 8.13
C PHE A 172 13.46 13.34 9.46
N ALA A 173 14.67 13.87 9.59
CA ALA A 173 15.58 13.58 10.69
C ALA A 173 15.05 13.97 12.08
N ASP A 174 14.12 14.91 12.16
CA ASP A 174 13.51 15.37 13.39
C ASP A 174 12.15 14.72 13.69
N CYS A 175 11.61 13.88 12.79
CA CYS A 175 10.37 13.17 13.00
C CYS A 175 10.55 12.01 14.00
N ASP A 176 9.60 11.88 14.96
CA ASP A 176 9.61 10.81 15.97
C ASP A 176 8.53 9.74 15.74
N ALA A 177 7.62 9.99 14.82
CA ALA A 177 6.52 9.10 14.48
C ALA A 177 6.10 9.28 13.03
N ALA A 178 5.53 8.22 12.45
CA ALA A 178 4.98 8.25 11.09
C ALA A 178 3.60 7.59 11.02
N ILE A 179 2.80 8.05 10.06
CA ILE A 179 1.55 7.44 9.64
C ILE A 179 1.65 7.16 8.15
N SER A 180 1.31 5.93 7.75
CA SER A 180 1.27 5.49 6.36
C SER A 180 0.02 4.65 6.06
N GLU A 181 0.03 3.92 4.96
CA GLU A 181 -1.14 3.25 4.40
C GLU A 181 -1.66 2.07 5.21
N VAL A 182 -0.82 1.40 5.96
CA VAL A 182 -1.22 0.20 6.68
C VAL A 182 -1.81 0.53 8.04
N GLY A 183 -3.02 0.03 8.27
CA GLY A 183 -3.80 0.29 9.48
C GLY A 183 -5.04 1.15 9.19
N GLY A 184 -5.65 1.66 10.25
CA GLY A 184 -6.82 2.53 10.14
C GLY A 184 -8.14 1.83 9.75
N PHE A 185 -8.12 0.57 9.38
CA PHE A 185 -9.33 -0.22 9.18
C PHE A 185 -9.71 -0.99 10.45
N SER A 186 -10.97 -1.34 10.53
CA SER A 186 -11.50 -2.03 11.70
C SER A 186 -12.36 -3.22 11.31
N PHE A 187 -12.37 -4.25 12.16
CA PHE A 187 -13.27 -5.39 12.02
C PHE A 187 -14.40 -5.30 13.02
N THR A 188 -15.62 -5.51 12.57
CA THR A 188 -16.77 -5.68 13.44
C THR A 188 -16.89 -7.17 13.79
N VAL A 189 -16.65 -7.50 15.04
CA VAL A 189 -16.74 -8.88 15.56
C VAL A 189 -18.17 -9.22 16.00
N LYS A 190 -18.83 -8.26 16.63
CA LYS A 190 -20.22 -8.33 17.10
C LYS A 190 -20.87 -6.97 16.91
N GLU A 191 -22.20 -6.90 17.04
CA GLU A 191 -23.02 -5.71 16.79
C GLU A 191 -22.44 -4.40 17.37
N ASN A 192 -21.79 -4.46 18.53
CA ASN A 192 -21.19 -3.29 19.21
C ASN A 192 -19.69 -3.47 19.51
N ARG A 193 -19.02 -4.43 18.89
CA ARG A 193 -17.61 -4.71 19.13
C ARG A 193 -16.81 -4.56 17.83
N ARG A 194 -15.94 -3.57 17.83
CA ARG A 194 -15.05 -3.25 16.70
C ARG A 194 -13.60 -3.34 17.15
N LEU A 195 -12.78 -4.07 16.39
CA LEU A 195 -11.35 -4.17 16.59
C LEU A 195 -10.63 -3.23 15.62
N TYR A 196 -9.63 -2.54 16.13
CA TYR A 196 -8.70 -1.72 15.35
C TYR A 196 -7.34 -2.43 15.38
N LEU A 197 -6.81 -2.75 14.21
CA LEU A 197 -5.52 -3.39 14.10
C LEU A 197 -4.42 -2.33 14.14
N VAL A 198 -3.38 -2.61 14.94
CA VAL A 198 -2.16 -1.82 15.01
C VAL A 198 -1.02 -2.68 14.50
N GLU A 199 -0.40 -2.28 13.40
CA GLU A 199 0.78 -2.95 12.89
C GLU A 199 2.00 -2.55 13.72
N THR A 200 2.78 -3.54 14.12
CA THR A 200 3.98 -3.35 14.95
C THR A 200 5.25 -3.87 14.29
N ALA A 201 5.11 -4.61 13.19
CA ALA A 201 6.21 -5.11 12.37
C ALA A 201 5.69 -5.63 11.03
N GLU A 202 6.54 -5.62 10.03
CA GLU A 202 6.26 -6.15 8.69
C GLU A 202 7.18 -7.32 8.36
N LYS A 203 6.73 -8.17 7.42
CA LYS A 203 7.61 -9.16 6.79
C LYS A 203 8.44 -8.46 5.73
N GLY A 204 9.72 -8.79 5.68
CA GLY A 204 10.57 -8.37 4.57
C GLY A 204 10.08 -8.95 3.24
N ILE A 205 10.29 -8.19 2.16
CA ILE A 205 10.03 -8.60 0.78
C ILE A 205 11.33 -9.03 0.11
N ALA A 206 11.26 -10.02 -0.79
CA ALA A 206 12.38 -10.46 -1.62
C ALA A 206 11.89 -10.73 -3.04
N TRP A 207 12.16 -9.81 -3.93
CA TRP A 207 11.95 -10.03 -5.37
C TRP A 207 13.02 -10.94 -5.92
N MET A 208 12.62 -12.08 -6.51
CA MET A 208 13.54 -13.08 -7.02
C MET A 208 13.20 -13.48 -8.45
N LYS A 209 14.24 -13.71 -9.25
CA LYS A 209 14.11 -14.25 -10.60
C LYS A 209 14.74 -15.65 -10.64
N LEU A 210 13.90 -16.67 -10.90
CA LEU A 210 14.37 -18.00 -11.23
C LEU A 210 14.68 -18.09 -12.72
N THR A 211 15.86 -18.63 -13.06
CA THR A 211 16.24 -18.82 -14.46
C THR A 211 16.71 -20.27 -14.64
N ALA A 212 16.03 -21.03 -15.49
CA ALA A 212 16.53 -22.30 -15.98
C ALA A 212 17.19 -22.10 -17.34
N ARG A 213 18.26 -22.85 -17.59
CA ARG A 213 18.97 -22.89 -18.86
C ARG A 213 19.04 -24.32 -19.35
N GLY A 214 18.84 -24.53 -20.63
CA GLY A 214 18.88 -25.84 -21.26
C GLY A 214 19.41 -25.75 -22.69
N THR A 215 19.55 -26.89 -23.31
CA THR A 215 20.08 -27.01 -24.68
C THR A 215 18.94 -26.91 -25.68
N ALA A 216 19.09 -26.03 -26.68
CA ALA A 216 18.16 -25.97 -27.79
C ALA A 216 18.22 -27.24 -28.65
N GLY A 217 17.05 -27.75 -29.06
CA GLY A 217 16.97 -28.99 -29.84
C GLY A 217 15.81 -28.96 -30.85
N HIS A 218 15.83 -29.88 -31.81
CA HIS A 218 14.73 -30.03 -32.76
C HIS A 218 13.52 -30.66 -32.06
N GLY A 219 12.32 -30.08 -32.25
CA GLY A 219 11.10 -30.47 -31.53
C GLY A 219 10.61 -31.92 -31.72
N SER A 220 11.13 -32.63 -32.76
CA SER A 220 10.84 -34.06 -32.97
C SER A 220 11.81 -35.01 -32.25
N MET A 221 12.83 -34.48 -31.58
CA MET A 221 13.85 -35.28 -30.88
C MET A 221 13.61 -35.21 -29.37
N VAL A 222 14.01 -36.28 -28.69
CA VAL A 222 14.01 -36.30 -27.21
C VAL A 222 14.98 -35.22 -26.71
N ASN A 223 14.51 -34.38 -25.82
CA ASN A 223 15.29 -33.37 -25.15
C ASN A 223 15.15 -33.53 -23.64
N ASP A 224 16.17 -34.12 -23.02
CA ASP A 224 16.23 -34.37 -21.58
C ASP A 224 16.71 -33.15 -20.78
N ASP A 225 17.11 -32.09 -21.48
CA ASP A 225 17.64 -30.83 -20.92
C ASP A 225 16.76 -29.64 -21.36
N ASN A 226 15.46 -29.73 -21.12
CA ASN A 226 14.51 -28.72 -21.52
C ASN A 226 14.30 -27.69 -20.40
N ALA A 227 14.80 -26.48 -20.59
CA ALA A 227 14.73 -25.38 -19.62
C ALA A 227 13.29 -25.01 -19.22
N VAL A 228 12.32 -25.08 -20.15
CA VAL A 228 10.92 -24.77 -19.86
C VAL A 228 10.31 -25.81 -18.91
N THR A 229 10.58 -27.09 -19.16
CA THR A 229 10.11 -28.18 -18.29
C THR A 229 10.75 -28.08 -16.90
N GLU A 230 12.03 -27.82 -16.82
CA GLU A 230 12.76 -27.67 -15.55
C GLU A 230 12.26 -26.47 -14.73
N LEU A 231 12.02 -25.32 -15.40
CA LEU A 231 11.47 -24.14 -14.76
C LEU A 231 10.05 -24.38 -14.24
N ALA A 232 9.19 -25.00 -15.06
CA ALA A 232 7.83 -25.32 -14.67
C ALA A 232 7.79 -26.25 -13.45
N ALA A 233 8.65 -27.28 -13.42
CA ALA A 233 8.77 -28.19 -12.29
C ALA A 233 9.29 -27.46 -11.01
N ALA A 234 10.21 -26.51 -11.14
CA ALA A 234 10.68 -25.73 -10.02
C ALA A 234 9.57 -24.81 -9.46
N VAL A 235 8.79 -24.14 -10.34
CA VAL A 235 7.66 -23.31 -9.95
C VAL A 235 6.56 -24.13 -9.27
N ALA A 236 6.24 -25.33 -9.79
CA ALA A 236 5.28 -26.21 -9.16
C ALA A 236 5.69 -26.61 -7.73
N ARG A 237 6.97 -27.03 -7.55
CA ARG A 237 7.48 -27.34 -6.22
C ARG A 237 7.45 -26.15 -5.26
N LEU A 238 7.73 -24.93 -5.76
CA LEU A 238 7.65 -23.72 -4.95
C LEU A 238 6.21 -23.42 -4.51
N GLY A 239 5.25 -23.57 -5.42
CA GLY A 239 3.81 -23.38 -5.13
C GLY A 239 3.25 -24.39 -4.13
N GLU A 240 3.76 -25.62 -4.12
CA GLU A 240 3.37 -26.68 -3.18
C GLU A 240 4.10 -26.56 -1.84
N HIS A 241 5.22 -25.82 -1.78
CA HIS A 241 6.04 -25.74 -0.58
C HIS A 241 5.33 -24.97 0.52
N ARG A 242 5.18 -25.61 1.67
CA ARG A 242 4.65 -24.97 2.86
C ARG A 242 5.78 -24.57 3.80
N PHE A 243 6.03 -23.27 3.88
CA PHE A 243 7.07 -22.76 4.78
C PHE A 243 6.75 -23.05 6.24
N PRO A 244 7.76 -23.27 7.09
CA PRO A 244 7.55 -23.52 8.51
C PRO A 244 6.84 -22.37 9.21
N LEU A 245 6.05 -22.71 10.21
CA LEU A 245 5.36 -21.76 11.06
C LEU A 245 6.38 -20.94 11.87
N GLN A 246 6.16 -19.62 11.94
CA GLN A 246 6.94 -18.69 12.75
C GLN A 246 5.99 -17.91 13.66
N LEU A 247 5.83 -18.40 14.88
CA LEU A 247 4.98 -17.76 15.89
C LEU A 247 5.82 -16.80 16.72
N THR A 248 5.99 -15.56 16.22
CA THR A 248 6.66 -14.50 16.99
C THR A 248 5.80 -14.09 18.19
N PRO A 249 6.38 -13.46 19.24
CA PRO A 249 5.59 -12.98 20.38
C PRO A 249 4.41 -12.10 19.98
N THR A 250 4.61 -11.15 19.06
CA THR A 250 3.54 -10.27 18.54
C THR A 250 2.43 -11.06 17.87
N VAL A 251 2.76 -12.01 17.00
CA VAL A 251 1.77 -12.83 16.28
C VAL A 251 1.02 -13.74 17.27
N ARG A 252 1.71 -14.27 18.29
CA ARG A 252 1.08 -15.05 19.36
C ARG A 252 0.03 -14.23 20.10
N THR A 253 0.42 -13.06 20.64
CA THR A 253 -0.50 -12.17 21.35
C THR A 253 -1.70 -11.81 20.49
N PHE A 254 -1.47 -11.45 19.24
CA PHE A 254 -2.54 -11.15 18.29
C PHE A 254 -3.52 -12.32 18.11
N LEU A 255 -3.00 -13.56 17.97
CA LEU A 255 -3.86 -14.74 17.83
C LEU A 255 -4.63 -15.06 19.10
N GLU A 256 -4.02 -14.92 20.26
CA GLU A 256 -4.68 -15.12 21.56
C GLU A 256 -5.83 -14.14 21.72
N GLU A 257 -5.59 -12.84 21.49
CA GLU A 257 -6.61 -11.79 21.63
C GLU A 257 -7.74 -11.92 20.59
N ILE A 258 -7.43 -12.17 19.33
CA ILE A 258 -8.47 -12.29 18.31
C ILE A 258 -9.30 -13.57 18.51
N CYS A 259 -8.68 -14.67 18.91
CA CYS A 259 -9.39 -15.91 19.21
C CYS A 259 -10.34 -15.73 20.41
N GLU A 260 -9.91 -15.01 21.46
CA GLU A 260 -10.75 -14.67 22.60
C GLU A 260 -11.97 -13.86 22.15
N GLU A 261 -11.79 -12.84 21.33
CA GLU A 261 -12.90 -12.01 20.82
C GLU A 261 -13.92 -12.79 19.98
N PHE A 262 -13.46 -13.80 19.24
CA PHE A 262 -14.34 -14.69 18.47
C PHE A 262 -14.88 -15.88 19.28
N GLY A 263 -14.43 -16.07 20.53
CA GLY A 263 -14.80 -17.20 21.36
C GLY A 263 -14.23 -18.53 20.84
N ILE A 264 -13.06 -18.49 20.19
CA ILE A 264 -12.35 -19.64 19.66
C ILE A 264 -11.17 -19.96 20.58
N PRO A 265 -11.04 -21.20 21.12
CA PRO A 265 -9.85 -21.55 21.87
C PRO A 265 -8.60 -21.51 20.98
N PHE A 266 -7.56 -20.82 21.44
CA PHE A 266 -6.26 -20.81 20.80
C PHE A 266 -5.51 -22.09 21.14
N GLU A 267 -5.14 -22.85 20.10
CA GLU A 267 -4.40 -24.11 20.23
C GLU A 267 -3.02 -23.97 19.59
N GLU A 268 -2.00 -23.73 20.41
CA GLU A 268 -0.63 -23.55 19.95
C GLU A 268 -0.07 -24.79 19.22
N LYS A 269 -0.55 -25.99 19.55
CA LYS A 269 -0.11 -27.23 18.89
C LYS A 269 -0.66 -27.36 17.47
N ASP A 270 -1.73 -26.64 17.14
CA ASP A 270 -2.35 -26.63 15.82
C ASP A 270 -2.88 -25.23 15.47
N VAL A 271 -1.93 -24.33 15.24
CA VAL A 271 -2.21 -22.93 14.89
C VAL A 271 -2.98 -22.83 13.56
N ASP A 272 -2.68 -23.71 12.61
CA ASP A 272 -3.35 -23.69 11.30
C ASP A 272 -4.85 -24.03 11.43
N ALA A 273 -5.19 -25.03 12.22
CA ALA A 273 -6.59 -25.35 12.49
C ALA A 273 -7.29 -24.25 13.31
N THR A 274 -6.59 -23.62 14.25
CA THR A 274 -7.09 -22.46 14.99
C THR A 274 -7.43 -21.31 14.03
N VAL A 275 -6.50 -20.94 13.17
CA VAL A 275 -6.68 -19.84 12.21
C VAL A 275 -7.79 -20.15 11.18
N ALA A 276 -7.90 -21.40 10.73
CA ALA A 276 -8.98 -21.79 9.82
C ALA A 276 -10.37 -21.53 10.39
N ARG A 277 -10.53 -21.55 11.72
CA ARG A 277 -11.81 -21.27 12.42
C ARG A 277 -12.17 -19.78 12.43
N LEU A 278 -11.24 -18.90 12.08
CA LEU A 278 -11.48 -17.46 11.94
C LEU A 278 -12.17 -17.08 10.62
N GLY A 279 -12.49 -18.06 9.78
CA GLY A 279 -13.27 -17.85 8.56
C GLY A 279 -12.57 -16.94 7.55
N PRO A 280 -13.21 -15.89 7.02
CA PRO A 280 -12.63 -15.02 6.01
C PRO A 280 -11.29 -14.36 6.40
N LEU A 281 -11.06 -14.16 7.70
CA LEU A 281 -9.82 -13.59 8.23
C LEU A 281 -8.64 -14.56 8.13
N ALA A 282 -8.88 -15.86 8.03
CA ALA A 282 -7.85 -16.89 8.00
C ALA A 282 -6.80 -16.67 6.90
N ARG A 283 -7.22 -16.17 5.73
CA ARG A 283 -6.32 -15.92 4.60
C ARG A 283 -5.31 -14.81 4.90
N MET A 284 -5.77 -13.71 5.46
CA MET A 284 -4.93 -12.57 5.84
C MET A 284 -4.01 -12.96 6.99
N ILE A 285 -4.56 -13.51 8.07
CA ILE A 285 -3.80 -13.92 9.26
C ILE A 285 -2.80 -15.03 8.91
N GLY A 286 -3.18 -15.98 8.07
CA GLY A 286 -2.29 -17.06 7.62
C GLY A 286 -1.00 -16.58 6.96
N ALA A 287 -1.03 -15.42 6.28
CA ALA A 287 0.13 -14.81 5.68
C ALA A 287 1.14 -14.27 6.72
N THR A 288 0.69 -13.90 7.94
CA THR A 288 1.58 -13.41 9.00
C THR A 288 2.33 -14.53 9.72
N LEU A 289 1.89 -15.79 9.55
CA LEU A 289 2.40 -16.94 10.30
C LEU A 289 3.64 -17.58 9.69
N ARG A 290 3.94 -17.33 8.43
CA ARG A 290 5.05 -17.96 7.70
C ARG A 290 5.49 -17.13 6.50
N ASN A 291 6.66 -17.43 5.98
CA ASN A 291 7.05 -16.90 4.68
C ASN A 291 6.06 -17.36 3.61
N THR A 292 5.85 -16.54 2.59
CA THR A 292 5.03 -16.84 1.42
C THR A 292 5.88 -16.72 0.16
N ALA A 293 5.61 -17.54 -0.84
CA ALA A 293 6.22 -17.43 -2.16
C ALA A 293 5.12 -17.52 -3.21
N ASN A 294 4.96 -16.45 -3.97
CA ASN A 294 3.95 -16.36 -5.02
C ASN A 294 4.65 -16.05 -6.35
N PRO A 295 4.86 -17.02 -7.24
CA PRO A 295 5.40 -16.75 -8.57
C PRO A 295 4.31 -16.09 -9.44
N PRO A 296 4.39 -14.77 -9.72
CA PRO A 296 3.35 -14.06 -10.46
C PRO A 296 3.54 -14.16 -11.97
N VAL A 297 4.76 -14.42 -12.43
CA VAL A 297 5.10 -14.47 -13.86
C VAL A 297 5.90 -15.71 -14.18
N LEU A 298 5.51 -16.41 -15.22
CA LEU A 298 6.23 -17.51 -15.82
C LEU A 298 6.39 -17.22 -17.32
N GLY A 299 7.63 -17.11 -17.77
CA GLY A 299 7.95 -16.92 -19.19
C GLY A 299 9.02 -17.90 -19.64
N GLY A 300 8.96 -18.36 -20.88
CA GLY A 300 9.95 -19.27 -21.42
C GLY A 300 9.80 -19.47 -22.92
N GLY A 301 10.85 -19.95 -23.54
CA GLY A 301 10.95 -20.12 -24.99
C GLY A 301 11.92 -19.12 -25.63
N TYR A 302 11.92 -19.07 -26.95
CA TYR A 302 12.84 -18.27 -27.76
C TYR A 302 12.56 -16.78 -27.64
#